data_ffbff6371fe74c2f60b22de275144bf1
#
_entry.id   ffbff6371fe74c2f60b22de275144bf1
#
_cell.length_a   1.000
_cell.length_b   1.000
_cell.length_c   1.000
_cell.angle_alpha   90.00
_cell.angle_beta   90.00
_cell.angle_gamma   90.00
#
_symmetry.space_group_name_H-M   'P 1'
#
loop_
_entity.id
_entity.type
_entity.pdbx_description
1 polymer ?
#
loop_
_entity_poly.entity_id
_entity_poly.type
_entity_poly.pdbx_seq_one_letter_code
_entity_poly.pdbx_strand_id
1 'polypeptide(L)'
;MVSVRAREQSNHFGRRAFPRLHDYPAGLAAALGGTNAQVENAAEIGMEHNLGLTCDPIGGLVQIPCIERNTMGAIKAITASQLALQSMPDFAKVSLDAVIRTMWDTALDMNSKYKETSDGGLAVHIPISLPEC
;
A
#
# COMPACT_ATOMS: atom_id res chain seq x y z
N MET A 1 16.02 21.00 9.41
CA MET A 1 16.29 20.92 7.96
C MET A 1 16.23 19.43 7.58
N VAL A 2 15.08 18.92 7.10
CA VAL A 2 14.95 17.52 6.66
C VAL A 2 15.70 17.42 5.34
N SER A 3 16.69 16.55 5.24
CA SER A 3 17.55 16.45 4.09
C SER A 3 16.74 16.13 2.82
N VAL A 4 17.16 16.68 1.68
CA VAL A 4 16.55 16.40 0.35
C VAL A 4 16.46 14.89 0.08
N ARG A 5 17.42 14.11 0.56
CA ARG A 5 17.42 12.64 0.47
C ARG A 5 16.25 11.97 1.21
N ALA A 6 15.86 12.48 2.38
CA ALA A 6 14.71 11.92 3.10
C ALA A 6 13.38 12.20 2.36
N ARG A 7 13.27 13.34 1.67
CA ARG A 7 12.12 13.64 0.81
C ARG A 7 12.09 12.80 -0.46
N GLU A 8 13.23 12.53 -1.06
CA GLU A 8 13.31 11.67 -2.24
C GLU A 8 12.99 10.22 -1.90
N GLN A 9 13.46 9.71 -0.76
CA GLN A 9 13.15 8.37 -0.29
C GLN A 9 11.67 8.21 0.08
N SER A 10 11.06 9.20 0.74
CA SER A 10 9.63 9.16 1.06
C SER A 10 8.76 9.24 -0.20
N ASN A 11 9.16 10.05 -1.19
CA ASN A 11 8.51 10.09 -2.51
C ASN A 11 8.63 8.75 -3.26
N HIS A 12 9.77 8.09 -3.13
CA HIS A 12 10.01 6.81 -3.79
C HIS A 12 9.18 5.68 -3.16
N PHE A 13 9.12 5.64 -1.82
CA PHE A 13 8.32 4.69 -1.07
C PHE A 13 6.81 4.85 -1.36
N GLY A 14 6.28 6.06 -1.28
CA GLY A 14 4.88 6.34 -1.60
C GLY A 14 4.52 6.02 -3.06
N ARG A 15 5.44 6.23 -4.00
CA ARG A 15 5.18 6.02 -5.43
C ARG A 15 5.36 4.58 -5.91
N ARG A 16 6.23 3.78 -5.29
CA ARG A 16 6.52 2.41 -5.74
C ARG A 16 5.81 1.33 -4.95
N ALA A 17 5.69 1.47 -3.63
CA ALA A 17 5.09 0.45 -2.80
C ALA A 17 3.55 0.47 -2.82
N PHE A 18 2.93 1.64 -2.97
CA PHE A 18 1.49 1.81 -2.78
C PHE A 18 0.66 2.32 -3.97
N PRO A 19 1.20 2.75 -5.13
CA PRO A 19 0.37 3.32 -6.19
C PRO A 19 -0.66 2.33 -6.77
N ARG A 20 -0.45 1.04 -6.57
CA ARG A 20 -1.33 0.00 -7.13
C ARG A 20 -2.40 -0.49 -6.17
N LEU A 21 -2.29 -0.21 -4.87
CA LEU A 21 -3.24 -0.72 -3.88
C LEU A 21 -4.60 -0.02 -3.95
N HIS A 22 -4.66 1.22 -4.40
CA HIS A 22 -5.91 1.96 -4.63
C HIS A 22 -6.40 1.83 -6.07
N ASP A 23 -5.52 1.61 -7.05
CA ASP A 23 -5.89 1.48 -8.45
C ASP A 23 -6.70 0.21 -8.71
N TYR A 24 -6.33 -0.92 -8.11
CA TYR A 24 -7.03 -2.19 -8.32
C TYR A 24 -8.47 -2.20 -7.80
N PRO A 25 -8.76 -1.76 -6.56
CA PRO A 25 -10.13 -1.68 -6.07
C PRO A 25 -10.99 -0.73 -6.90
N ALA A 26 -10.47 0.45 -7.23
CA ALA A 26 -11.15 1.44 -8.06
C ALA A 26 -11.43 0.90 -9.47
N GLY A 27 -10.41 0.32 -10.11
CA GLY A 27 -10.54 -0.28 -11.44
C GLY A 27 -11.56 -1.40 -11.48
N LEU A 28 -11.57 -2.29 -10.48
CA LEU A 28 -12.54 -3.36 -10.39
C LEU A 28 -13.97 -2.83 -10.14
N ALA A 29 -14.13 -1.86 -9.24
CA ALA A 29 -15.44 -1.22 -8.99
C ALA A 29 -15.98 -0.55 -10.26
N ALA A 30 -15.13 0.15 -11.01
CA ALA A 30 -15.50 0.77 -12.28
C ALA A 30 -15.90 -0.28 -13.33
N ALA A 31 -15.14 -1.37 -13.47
CA ALA A 31 -15.42 -2.46 -14.39
C ALA A 31 -16.73 -3.17 -14.08
N LEU A 32 -17.14 -3.20 -12.82
CA LEU A 32 -18.40 -3.77 -12.36
C LEU A 32 -19.58 -2.77 -12.43
N GLY A 33 -19.39 -1.58 -13.02
CA GLY A 33 -20.44 -0.59 -13.23
C GLY A 33 -20.71 0.30 -12.03
N GLY A 34 -19.77 0.43 -11.11
CA GLY A 34 -19.86 1.35 -9.97
C GLY A 34 -19.95 2.82 -10.39
N THR A 35 -20.65 3.62 -9.61
CA THR A 35 -20.67 5.09 -9.74
C THR A 35 -19.30 5.68 -9.38
N ASN A 36 -19.05 6.94 -9.79
CA ASN A 36 -17.82 7.63 -9.43
C ASN A 36 -17.56 7.64 -7.91
N ALA A 37 -18.60 7.86 -7.11
CA ALA A 37 -18.50 7.83 -5.64
C ALA A 37 -18.12 6.43 -5.12
N GLN A 38 -18.65 5.35 -5.70
CA GLN A 38 -18.29 3.99 -5.32
C GLN A 38 -16.87 3.61 -5.77
N VAL A 39 -16.44 4.10 -6.91
CA VAL A 39 -15.06 3.92 -7.41
C VAL A 39 -14.06 4.60 -6.47
N GLU A 40 -14.35 5.84 -6.07
CA GLU A 40 -13.52 6.59 -5.10
C GLU A 40 -13.52 5.92 -3.73
N ASN A 41 -14.66 5.47 -3.25
CA ASN A 41 -14.78 4.73 -1.99
C ASN A 41 -14.01 3.40 -2.02
N ALA A 42 -14.02 2.68 -3.14
CA ALA A 42 -13.22 1.48 -3.30
C ALA A 42 -11.71 1.76 -3.19
N ALA A 43 -11.25 2.85 -3.81
CA ALA A 43 -9.87 3.30 -3.70
C ALA A 43 -9.51 3.65 -2.24
N GLU A 44 -10.39 4.38 -1.57
CA GLU A 44 -10.25 4.79 -0.17
C GLU A 44 -10.10 3.58 0.74
N ILE A 45 -11.06 2.63 0.72
CA ILE A 45 -11.03 1.41 1.54
C ILE A 45 -9.74 0.61 1.29
N GLY A 46 -9.36 0.45 0.02
CA GLY A 46 -8.14 -0.27 -0.34
C GLY A 46 -6.87 0.37 0.20
N MET A 47 -6.80 1.70 0.20
CA MET A 47 -5.65 2.44 0.70
C MET A 47 -5.64 2.51 2.24
N GLU A 48 -6.78 2.80 2.87
CA GLU A 48 -6.93 2.89 4.31
C GLU A 48 -6.41 1.63 5.01
N HIS A 49 -6.81 0.47 4.50
CA HIS A 49 -6.41 -0.82 5.08
C HIS A 49 -4.90 -1.07 5.04
N ASN A 50 -4.16 -0.32 4.25
CA ASN A 50 -2.72 -0.47 4.07
C ASN A 50 -1.92 0.66 4.73
N LEU A 51 -2.54 1.52 5.55
CA LEU A 51 -1.83 2.53 6.32
C LEU A 51 -0.83 1.88 7.28
N GLY A 52 0.38 2.43 7.33
CA GLY A 52 1.43 1.99 8.25
C GLY A 52 2.11 0.67 7.88
N LEU A 53 1.86 0.09 6.73
CA LEU A 53 2.58 -1.10 6.28
C LEU A 53 4.04 -0.79 6.00
N THR A 54 4.92 -1.65 6.53
CA THR A 54 6.36 -1.60 6.27
C THR A 54 6.72 -2.31 4.97
N CYS A 55 7.82 -1.91 4.37
CA CYS A 55 8.43 -2.62 3.26
C CYS A 55 9.87 -3.00 3.63
N ASP A 56 10.13 -4.28 3.75
CA ASP A 56 11.34 -4.87 4.29
C ASP A 56 11.84 -6.01 3.38
N PRO A 57 12.26 -5.70 2.13
CA PRO A 57 12.65 -6.71 1.15
C PRO A 57 13.91 -7.44 1.59
N ILE A 58 13.85 -8.76 1.66
CA ILE A 58 14.97 -9.62 2.03
C ILE A 58 16.06 -9.52 0.95
N GLY A 59 17.26 -9.09 1.34
CA GLY A 59 18.35 -8.85 0.40
C GLY A 59 18.07 -7.80 -0.67
N GLY A 60 17.08 -6.92 -0.46
CA GLY A 60 16.65 -5.92 -1.46
C GLY A 60 15.87 -6.50 -2.64
N LEU A 61 15.45 -7.76 -2.57
CA LEU A 61 14.83 -8.49 -3.68
C LEU A 61 13.33 -8.71 -3.45
N VAL A 62 12.56 -8.73 -4.55
CA VAL A 62 11.15 -9.11 -4.53
C VAL A 62 11.05 -10.64 -4.46
N GLN A 63 11.01 -11.17 -3.25
CA GLN A 63 10.96 -12.60 -2.96
C GLN A 63 9.62 -13.01 -2.33
N ILE A 64 9.59 -14.20 -1.71
CA ILE A 64 8.38 -14.82 -1.15
C ILE A 64 7.51 -13.86 -0.32
N PRO A 65 8.00 -13.07 0.67
CA PRO A 65 7.13 -12.18 1.42
C PRO A 65 6.43 -11.14 0.55
N CYS A 66 7.08 -10.61 -0.48
CA CYS A 66 6.48 -9.63 -1.40
C CYS A 66 5.43 -10.28 -2.30
N ILE A 67 5.66 -11.52 -2.75
CA ILE A 67 4.69 -12.28 -3.56
C ILE A 67 3.44 -12.56 -2.75
N GLU A 68 3.58 -13.02 -1.51
CA GLU A 68 2.46 -13.28 -0.60
C GLU A 68 1.68 -12.01 -0.27
N ARG A 69 2.36 -10.91 0.04
CA ARG A 69 1.74 -9.59 0.29
C ARG A 69 0.96 -9.09 -0.92
N ASN A 70 1.49 -9.26 -2.14
CA ASN A 70 0.78 -8.90 -3.37
C ASN A 70 -0.46 -9.77 -3.61
N THR A 71 -0.38 -11.06 -3.30
CA THR A 71 -1.54 -11.98 -3.38
C THR A 71 -2.63 -11.53 -2.42
N MET A 72 -2.29 -11.25 -1.16
CA MET A 72 -3.22 -10.71 -0.17
C MET A 72 -3.78 -9.34 -0.59
N GLY A 73 -2.95 -8.50 -1.23
CA GLY A 73 -3.37 -7.22 -1.80
C GLY A 73 -4.46 -7.38 -2.86
N ALA A 74 -4.35 -8.39 -3.72
CA ALA A 74 -5.36 -8.68 -4.73
C ALA A 74 -6.71 -9.08 -4.10
N ILE A 75 -6.69 -9.93 -3.07
CA ILE A 75 -7.92 -10.31 -2.33
C ILE A 75 -8.54 -9.08 -1.63
N LYS A 76 -7.73 -8.24 -1.01
CA LYS A 76 -8.19 -6.99 -0.41
C LYS A 76 -8.85 -6.06 -1.44
N ALA A 77 -8.30 -5.97 -2.64
CA ALA A 77 -8.86 -5.15 -3.72
C ALA A 77 -10.26 -5.64 -4.12
N ILE A 78 -10.47 -6.95 -4.24
CA ILE A 78 -11.78 -7.54 -4.51
C ILE A 78 -12.76 -7.19 -3.38
N THR A 79 -12.35 -7.38 -2.14
CA THR A 79 -13.19 -7.09 -0.96
C THR A 79 -13.54 -5.60 -0.88
N ALA A 80 -12.57 -4.70 -1.06
CA ALA A 80 -12.80 -3.25 -1.05
C ALA A 80 -13.80 -2.82 -2.14
N SER A 81 -13.67 -3.37 -3.35
CA SER A 81 -14.60 -3.11 -4.46
C SER A 81 -16.02 -3.57 -4.12
N GLN A 82 -16.18 -4.76 -3.55
CA GLN A 82 -17.49 -5.29 -3.16
C GLN A 82 -18.13 -4.47 -2.06
N LEU A 83 -17.36 -4.05 -1.04
CA LEU A 83 -17.85 -3.17 0.03
C LEU A 83 -18.34 -1.84 -0.53
N ALA A 84 -17.54 -1.23 -1.39
CA ALA A 84 -17.89 0.06 -2.01
C ALA A 84 -19.15 -0.03 -2.89
N LEU A 85 -19.27 -1.10 -3.69
CA LEU A 85 -20.44 -1.31 -4.55
C LEU A 85 -21.72 -1.57 -3.77
N GLN A 86 -21.64 -2.10 -2.55
CA GLN A 86 -22.78 -2.33 -1.66
C GLN A 86 -23.08 -1.14 -0.75
N SER A 87 -22.19 -0.15 -0.68
CA SER A 87 -22.36 1.04 0.15
C SER A 87 -23.38 1.98 -0.44
N MET A 88 -24.18 2.63 0.42
CA MET A 88 -25.01 3.76 0.00
C MET A 88 -24.12 4.95 -0.38
N PRO A 89 -24.52 5.76 -1.39
CA PRO A 89 -23.68 6.83 -1.93
C PRO A 89 -23.15 7.84 -0.89
N ASP A 90 -23.86 8.05 0.20
CA ASP A 90 -23.52 9.05 1.23
C ASP A 90 -22.90 8.45 2.49
N PHE A 91 -22.48 7.18 2.46
CA PHE A 91 -22.02 6.47 3.66
C PHE A 91 -20.52 6.61 3.91
N ALA A 92 -19.73 7.04 2.94
CA ALA A 92 -18.29 7.20 3.09
C ALA A 92 -17.99 8.39 4.04
N LYS A 93 -17.61 8.08 5.28
CA LYS A 93 -17.20 9.09 6.27
C LYS A 93 -15.75 9.54 6.09
N VAL A 94 -14.95 8.73 5.45
CA VAL A 94 -13.54 8.99 5.19
C VAL A 94 -13.38 9.32 3.72
N SER A 95 -12.68 10.39 3.40
CA SER A 95 -12.38 10.75 2.02
C SER A 95 -11.04 10.16 1.59
N LEU A 96 -10.92 9.83 0.31
CA LEU A 96 -9.67 9.37 -0.28
C LEU A 96 -8.52 10.37 -0.04
N ASP A 97 -8.78 11.67 -0.11
CA ASP A 97 -7.79 12.71 0.17
C ASP A 97 -7.28 12.68 1.62
N ALA A 98 -8.16 12.35 2.58
CA ALA A 98 -7.75 12.20 3.98
C ALA A 98 -6.84 11.00 4.16
N VAL A 99 -7.14 9.88 3.51
CA VAL A 99 -6.31 8.67 3.55
C VAL A 99 -4.94 8.92 2.89
N ILE A 100 -4.92 9.59 1.73
CA ILE A 100 -3.67 9.96 1.05
C ILE A 100 -2.79 10.83 1.96
N ARG A 101 -3.38 11.83 2.63
CA ARG A 101 -2.65 12.67 3.59
C ARG A 101 -2.12 11.87 4.77
N THR A 102 -2.97 11.03 5.37
CA THR A 102 -2.58 10.17 6.50
C THR A 102 -1.46 9.22 6.10
N MET A 103 -1.53 8.62 4.92
CA MET A 103 -0.46 7.75 4.42
C MET A 103 0.86 8.51 4.26
N TRP A 104 0.80 9.73 3.75
CA TRP A 104 1.97 10.60 3.61
C TRP A 104 2.60 10.92 4.98
N ASP A 105 1.79 11.36 5.94
CA ASP A 105 2.25 11.71 7.28
C ASP A 105 2.84 10.50 8.01
N THR A 106 2.16 9.36 7.96
CA THR A 106 2.66 8.09 8.50
C THR A 106 3.99 7.68 7.87
N ALA A 107 4.14 7.87 6.55
CA ALA A 107 5.39 7.57 5.85
C ALA A 107 6.53 8.51 6.26
N LEU A 108 6.24 9.77 6.60
CA LEU A 108 7.25 10.69 7.13
C LEU A 108 7.72 10.28 8.52
N ASP A 109 6.81 9.86 9.38
CA ASP A 109 7.09 9.47 10.77
C ASP A 109 7.74 8.08 10.88
N MET A 110 7.54 7.23 9.89
CA MET A 110 8.12 5.88 9.86
C MET A 110 9.65 5.95 9.84
N ASN A 111 10.30 5.12 10.68
CA ASN A 111 11.76 5.00 10.68
C ASN A 111 12.26 4.51 9.32
N SER A 112 13.38 5.07 8.84
CA SER A 112 13.97 4.79 7.53
C SER A 112 14.21 3.31 7.26
N LYS A 113 14.59 2.54 8.29
CA LYS A 113 14.84 1.08 8.17
C LYS A 113 13.63 0.26 7.75
N TYR A 114 12.41 0.82 7.83
CA TYR A 114 11.16 0.16 7.41
C TYR A 114 10.63 0.65 6.06
N LYS A 115 11.38 1.52 5.38
CA LYS A 115 11.01 2.15 4.12
C LYS A 115 11.75 1.53 2.94
N GLU A 116 11.37 0.32 2.53
CA GLU A 116 11.94 -0.37 1.38
C GLU A 116 13.47 -0.57 1.48
N THR A 117 13.95 -0.81 2.69
CA THR A 117 15.35 -1.13 2.97
C THR A 117 15.47 -2.57 3.47
N SER A 118 16.70 -3.13 3.41
CA SER A 118 16.99 -4.43 4.03
C SER A 118 17.51 -4.29 5.47
N ASP A 119 17.32 -3.11 6.08
CA ASP A 119 17.94 -2.77 7.37
C ASP A 119 17.04 -3.08 8.58
N GLY A 120 15.82 -3.60 8.34
CA GLY A 120 14.85 -3.86 9.40
C GLY A 120 13.78 -4.86 9.01
N GLY A 121 12.86 -5.15 9.93
CA GLY A 121 11.75 -6.05 9.71
C GLY A 121 12.19 -7.49 9.42
N LEU A 122 11.51 -8.16 8.49
CA LEU A 122 11.82 -9.53 8.09
C LEU A 122 13.23 -9.65 7.48
N ALA A 123 13.71 -8.61 6.82
CA ALA A 123 15.01 -8.63 6.15
C ALA A 123 16.19 -8.96 7.07
N VAL A 124 16.11 -8.58 8.35
CA VAL A 124 17.18 -8.85 9.34
C VAL A 124 16.97 -10.14 10.12
N HIS A 125 15.78 -10.74 10.03
CA HIS A 125 15.45 -11.95 10.79
C HIS A 125 15.47 -13.21 9.93
N ILE A 126 15.48 -13.08 8.61
CA ILE A 126 15.50 -14.21 7.68
C ILE A 126 16.86 -14.30 7.03
N PRO A 127 17.64 -15.38 7.28
CA PRO A 127 18.92 -15.57 6.62
C PRO A 127 18.72 -15.76 5.11
N ILE A 128 19.52 -15.08 4.31
CA ILE A 128 19.59 -15.33 2.88
C ILE A 128 20.36 -16.61 2.70
N SER A 129 19.67 -17.71 2.45
CA SER A 129 20.32 -18.92 1.93
C SER A 129 20.53 -18.70 0.42
N LEU A 130 21.72 -18.26 0.04
CA LEU A 130 22.12 -18.35 -1.36
C LEU A 130 22.26 -19.84 -1.67
N PRO A 131 21.69 -20.34 -2.78
CA PRO A 131 22.00 -21.70 -3.21
C PRO A 131 23.50 -21.79 -3.44
N GLU A 132 24.15 -22.70 -2.75
CA GLU A 132 25.53 -23.04 -3.04
C GLU A 132 25.58 -23.59 -4.47
N CYS A 133 26.29 -22.90 -5.36
CA CYS A 133 26.56 -23.33 -6.71
C CYS A 133 27.59 -24.49 -6.71
#